data_a10f210d369e9009518ea0606d46e6c0
#
_entry.id   a10f210d369e9009518ea0606d46e6c0
#
_cell.length_a   1.000
_cell.length_b   1.000
_cell.length_c   1.000
_cell.angle_alpha   90.00
_cell.angle_beta   90.00
_cell.angle_gamma   90.00
#
_symmetry.space_group_name_H-M   'P 1'
#
loop_
_entity.id
_entity.type
_entity.pdbx_description
1 polymer ?
#
loop_
_entity_poly.entity_id
_entity_poly.type
_entity_poly.pdbx_seq_one_letter_code
_entity_poly.pdbx_strand_id
1 'polypeptide(L)' 'MGLSRMGTRVEYLRFARECVQMAGTTQDEKTRAILMQMAQVWFRLAEKRTDDETPSLSS' A
#
# COMPACT_ATOMS: atom_id res chain seq x y z
N MET A 1 14.86 -16.90 3.73
CA MET A 1 14.80 -16.35 3.49
C MET A 1 14.12 -15.16 3.58
N GLY A 2 14.24 -14.21 3.43
CA GLY A 2 13.64 -13.02 3.58
C GLY A 2 12.28 -12.96 3.25
N LEU A 3 11.76 -13.92 2.84
CA LEU A 3 10.47 -13.93 2.55
C LEU A 3 9.63 -13.61 3.65
N SER A 4 10.02 -13.80 4.77
CA SER A 4 9.17 -13.56 5.84
C SER A 4 8.72 -12.17 5.95
N ARG A 5 9.31 -11.27 5.33
CA ARG A 5 8.86 -9.97 5.45
C ARG A 5 7.75 -9.61 4.58
N MET A 6 7.05 -10.45 4.06
CA MET A 6 5.98 -10.12 3.22
C MET A 6 4.91 -9.45 3.99
N GLY A 7 4.18 -8.62 3.49
CA GLY A 7 3.12 -7.93 4.17
C GLY A 7 3.59 -6.79 5.01
N THR A 8 4.76 -6.38 4.84
CA THR A 8 5.25 -5.31 5.64
C THR A 8 4.87 -4.00 5.00
N ARG A 9 5.25 -2.93 5.59
CA ARG A 9 4.95 -1.62 5.09
C ARG A 9 5.45 -1.44 3.68
N VAL A 10 6.60 -1.96 3.37
CA VAL A 10 7.15 -1.80 2.04
C VAL A 10 6.24 -2.45 1.01
N GLU A 11 5.68 -3.61 1.33
CA GLU A 11 4.82 -4.27 0.41
C GLU A 11 3.53 -3.48 0.21
N TYR A 12 2.98 -2.93 1.26
CA TYR A 12 1.77 -2.16 1.13
C TYR A 12 2.03 -0.90 0.29
N LEU A 13 3.16 -0.26 0.48
CA LEU A 13 3.44 0.92 -0.29
C LEU A 13 3.61 0.56 -1.76
N ARG A 14 4.17 -0.60 -2.02
CA ARG A 14 4.34 -1.01 -3.39
C ARG A 14 2.99 -1.22 -4.05
N PHE A 15 2.07 -1.89 -3.38
CA PHE A 15 0.76 -2.10 -3.95
C PHE A 15 0.07 -0.76 -4.17
N ALA A 16 0.23 0.17 -3.24
CA ALA A 16 -0.42 1.45 -3.39
C ALA A 16 0.11 2.16 -4.63
N ARG A 17 1.42 2.09 -4.84
CA ARG A 17 1.98 2.76 -5.98
C ARG A 17 1.53 2.12 -7.28
N GLU A 18 1.40 0.82 -7.29
CA GLU A 18 0.95 0.16 -8.48
C GLU A 18 -0.48 0.56 -8.80
N CYS A 19 -1.31 0.71 -7.78
CA CYS A 19 -2.66 1.11 -8.00
C CYS A 19 -2.71 2.51 -8.60
N VAL A 20 -1.87 3.39 -8.10
CA VAL A 20 -1.84 4.74 -8.61
C VAL A 20 -1.38 4.75 -10.05
N GLN A 21 -0.39 3.95 -10.38
CA GLN A 21 0.08 3.91 -11.73
C GLN A 21 -0.98 3.37 -12.66
N MET A 22 -1.68 2.37 -12.26
CA MET A 22 -2.72 1.83 -13.10
C MET A 22 -3.83 2.84 -13.26
N ALA A 23 -4.14 3.59 -12.23
CA ALA A 23 -5.18 4.58 -12.33
C ALA A 23 -4.79 5.63 -13.34
N GLY A 24 -3.51 5.89 -13.46
CA GLY A 24 -3.06 6.91 -14.39
C GLY A 24 -3.12 6.46 -15.82
N THR A 25 -3.16 5.17 -16.06
CA THR A 25 -3.18 4.71 -17.44
C THR A 25 -4.58 4.30 -17.88
N THR A 26 -5.52 4.19 -17.00
CA THR A 26 -6.83 3.75 -17.41
C THR A 26 -7.68 4.94 -17.80
N GLN A 27 -8.48 4.77 -18.79
CA GLN A 27 -9.31 5.85 -19.21
C GLN A 27 -10.67 5.75 -18.61
N ASP A 28 -10.99 4.67 -17.98
CA ASP A 28 -12.30 4.49 -17.42
C ASP A 28 -12.38 5.17 -16.08
N GLU A 29 -13.16 6.18 -15.93
CA GLU A 29 -13.27 6.90 -14.72
C GLU A 29 -13.68 6.06 -13.53
N LYS A 30 -14.56 5.14 -13.70
CA LYS A 30 -14.95 4.32 -12.63
C LYS A 30 -13.81 3.48 -12.16
N THR A 31 -13.08 2.86 -13.05
CA THR A 31 -11.95 2.04 -12.71
C THR A 31 -10.88 2.89 -12.03
N ARG A 32 -10.69 4.09 -12.52
CA ARG A 32 -9.69 4.94 -11.93
C ARG A 32 -10.06 5.27 -10.49
N ALA A 33 -11.32 5.56 -10.24
CA ALA A 33 -11.74 5.89 -8.90
C ALA A 33 -11.53 4.71 -7.97
N ILE A 34 -11.82 3.52 -8.44
CA ILE A 34 -11.65 2.36 -7.62
C ILE A 34 -10.17 2.13 -7.32
N LEU A 35 -9.32 2.30 -8.31
CA LEU A 35 -7.90 2.09 -8.11
C LEU A 35 -7.36 3.12 -7.12
N MET A 36 -7.84 4.35 -7.20
CA MET A 36 -7.36 5.36 -6.29
C MET A 36 -7.81 5.07 -4.86
N GLN A 37 -9.01 4.53 -4.71
CA GLN A 37 -9.46 4.19 -3.40
C GLN A 37 -8.64 3.05 -2.85
N MET A 38 -8.30 2.09 -3.68
CA MET A 38 -7.49 0.99 -3.22
C MET A 38 -6.13 1.50 -2.79
N ALA A 39 -5.58 2.43 -3.53
CA ALA A 39 -4.27 2.97 -3.19
C ALA A 39 -4.33 3.63 -1.81
N GLN A 40 -5.41 4.33 -1.54
CA GLN A 40 -5.53 4.99 -0.26
C GLN A 40 -5.59 3.97 0.87
N VAL A 41 -6.26 2.88 0.65
CA VAL A 41 -6.37 1.87 1.67
C VAL A 41 -4.99 1.27 1.94
N TRP A 42 -4.21 1.01 0.87
CA TRP A 42 -2.90 0.45 1.05
C TRP A 42 -1.99 1.42 1.79
N PHE A 43 -2.09 2.70 1.48
CA PHE A 43 -1.28 3.69 2.15
C PHE A 43 -1.63 3.72 3.64
N ARG A 44 -2.89 3.63 3.95
CA ARG A 44 -3.31 3.66 5.30
C ARG A 44 -2.81 2.44 6.04
N LEU A 45 -2.87 1.28 5.41
CA LEU A 45 -2.40 0.09 6.03
C LEU A 45 -0.88 0.19 6.25
N ALA A 46 -0.19 0.80 5.31
CA ALA A 46 1.24 0.95 5.45
C ALA A 46 1.58 1.80 6.65
N GLU A 47 0.79 2.82 6.88
CA GLU A 47 1.04 3.68 8.00
C GLU A 47 0.81 2.94 9.30
N LYS A 48 -0.14 2.10 9.37
CA LYS A 48 -0.40 1.39 10.55
C LYS A 48 0.56 0.26 10.77
N ARG A 49 1.17 -0.23 9.75
CA ARG A 49 2.07 -1.34 9.88
C ARG A 49 3.46 -0.85 10.13
N THR A 50 3.84 -0.71 11.33
CA THR A 50 5.20 -0.29 11.60
C THR A 50 5.92 -1.39 12.30
N ASP A 51 5.40 -2.57 12.27
CA ASP A 51 6.03 -3.63 12.97
C ASP A 51 7.40 -3.95 12.51
N ASP A 52 7.74 -3.68 11.32
CA ASP A 52 9.06 -4.04 10.90
C ASP A 52 10.02 -3.00 11.39
N GLU A 53 9.60 -1.99 12.02
CA GLU A 53 10.47 -1.04 12.49
C GLU A 53 10.68 -1.14 13.91
N THR A 54 10.22 -0.46 14.73
CA THR A 54 10.43 -0.58 16.12
C THR A 54 9.21 -0.52 16.76
N PRO A 55 8.55 -1.42 16.77
CA PRO A 55 7.29 -1.49 17.40
C PRO A 55 7.28 -1.11 18.80
N SER A 56 8.21 -1.41 19.44
CA SER A 56 8.16 -1.17 20.79
C SER A 56 7.88 0.20 21.12
N LEU A 57 8.37 1.06 20.52
CA LEU A 57 8.18 2.29 20.80
C LEU A 57 6.91 2.67 20.79
N SER A 58 6.29 2.38 19.92
CA SER A 58 5.04 2.83 19.82
C SER A 58 4.32 2.66 20.89
N SER A 59 4.50 1.86 21.49
CA SER A 59 3.69 1.61 22.53
C SER A 59 3.57 2.51 23.29
#